data_52b99d179b5840732d556a1ecaa4b858
#
_entry.id   52b99d179b5840732d556a1ecaa4b858
#
_cell.length_a   1.000
_cell.length_b   1.000
_cell.length_c   1.000
_cell.angle_alpha   90.00
_cell.angle_beta   90.00
_cell.angle_gamma   90.00
#
_symmetry.space_group_name_H-M   'P 1'
#
loop_
_entity.id
_entity.type
_entity.pdbx_description
1 polymer ?
#
loop_
_entity_poly.entity_id
_entity_poly.type
_entity_poly.pdbx_seq_one_letter_code
_entity_poly.pdbx_strand_id
1 'polypeptide(L)'
;MIRRSLSAVFALLVTTPLLAAPAGQQTLFNFVRPADVVQVATVDASLPQYNAEQTAEGEVLRRVTFNPAAAPSLRLTPQTGAWDWSQSGMMTLRIQNAMNWALTLDVTVQSNNGKTLTSRVDLPAGPAQTLLLPLQANSPYSQGMRAGPPMPMTVDGQRILLASTQGAIDLSQVVSVTLSIPQPNAAQSILLERFGVQDDAGVIKAVYGSIVDGYGQSTRAKWPERVANDEQLKAAAAKEQQLLKGWLAKRGDQDKFGGSLKGPGFKATGFFYTEKRNGRWNLVTPQGHPFYSLGLNAVTANDSQTYVAGREWMFTDLPEQGAPLAGYYGSSNSNNGNGSAQGRGYNVGRWYNFYGANLQRIYAQPCDAGKTVPGAEPVIPCAPQVIDAKRWQEHALDRLQAWGFNTIGNWSDPELGLNDRVPYTLPLSIVGDYASISTGSDWWGGMPDPFDPRFAMATERAVAMAKRGSNGSGMPPHQSLPVLMLV
;
A
#
# COMPACT_ATOMS: atom_id res chain seq x y z
N MET A 1 -19.84 -80.70 11.17
CA MET A 1 -18.57 -80.00 11.12
C MET A 1 -18.86 -78.59 10.65
N ILE A 2 -19.00 -77.67 11.59
CA ILE A 2 -19.27 -76.21 11.30
C ILE A 2 -17.99 -75.45 11.57
N ARG A 3 -17.37 -74.91 10.49
CA ARG A 3 -16.22 -74.03 10.63
C ARG A 3 -16.71 -72.62 10.91
N ARG A 4 -16.40 -72.08 12.06
CA ARG A 4 -16.54 -70.66 12.41
C ARG A 4 -15.33 -69.90 11.89
N SER A 5 -15.57 -68.95 10.97
CA SER A 5 -14.58 -67.96 10.51
C SER A 5 -14.56 -66.80 11.51
N LEU A 6 -13.41 -66.58 12.16
CA LEU A 6 -13.14 -65.37 12.93
C LEU A 6 -12.68 -64.28 11.93
N SER A 7 -13.48 -63.22 11.78
CA SER A 7 -13.07 -62.00 11.09
C SER A 7 -12.37 -61.08 12.10
N ALA A 8 -11.07 -60.90 11.95
CA ALA A 8 -10.30 -59.92 12.71
C ALA A 8 -10.53 -58.54 12.08
N VAL A 9 -11.18 -57.65 12.82
CA VAL A 9 -11.27 -56.23 12.46
C VAL A 9 -9.94 -55.57 12.85
N PHE A 10 -9.13 -55.23 11.86
CA PHE A 10 -7.97 -54.37 12.05
C PHE A 10 -8.45 -52.92 12.11
N ALA A 11 -8.48 -52.31 13.30
CA ALA A 11 -8.61 -50.88 13.47
C ALA A 11 -7.32 -50.21 13.03
N LEU A 12 -7.35 -49.58 11.85
CA LEU A 12 -6.27 -48.68 11.44
C LEU A 12 -6.36 -47.43 12.35
N LEU A 13 -5.43 -47.33 13.28
CA LEU A 13 -5.11 -46.09 13.97
C LEU A 13 -4.44 -45.16 12.96
N VAL A 14 -5.21 -44.26 12.38
CA VAL A 14 -4.67 -43.12 11.61
C VAL A 14 -4.05 -42.17 12.61
N THR A 15 -2.75 -42.29 12.83
CA THR A 15 -1.96 -41.28 13.52
C THR A 15 -1.82 -40.10 12.58
N THR A 16 -2.67 -39.07 12.75
CA THR A 16 -2.41 -37.76 12.13
C THR A 16 -1.07 -37.24 12.64
N PRO A 17 -0.15 -36.81 11.75
CA PRO A 17 1.09 -36.19 12.20
C PRO A 17 0.72 -34.90 12.93
N LEU A 18 0.99 -34.82 14.23
CA LEU A 18 1.09 -33.54 14.93
C LEU A 18 2.18 -32.75 14.22
N LEU A 19 1.83 -31.68 13.55
CA LEU A 19 2.80 -30.69 13.09
C LEU A 19 3.57 -30.21 14.35
N ALA A 20 4.83 -30.59 14.45
CA ALA A 20 5.69 -30.15 15.53
C ALA A 20 5.72 -28.61 15.56
N ALA A 21 5.64 -28.04 16.74
CA ALA A 21 5.85 -26.59 16.89
C ALA A 21 7.23 -26.22 16.35
N PRO A 22 7.37 -25.07 15.66
CA PRO A 22 8.68 -24.60 15.21
C PRO A 22 9.69 -24.58 16.35
N ALA A 23 10.95 -24.84 16.07
CA ALA A 23 12.02 -24.75 17.07
C ALA A 23 12.01 -23.35 17.72
N GLY A 24 12.00 -23.30 19.07
CA GLY A 24 11.94 -22.06 19.84
C GLY A 24 10.54 -21.60 20.24
N GLN A 25 9.47 -22.31 19.84
CA GLN A 25 8.09 -22.00 20.29
C GLN A 25 7.76 -22.76 21.56
N GLN A 26 7.36 -22.02 22.61
CA GLN A 26 6.79 -22.57 23.85
C GLN A 26 5.28 -22.47 23.81
N THR A 27 4.58 -23.61 23.84
CA THR A 27 3.11 -23.64 24.00
C THR A 27 2.75 -23.50 25.48
N LEU A 28 1.93 -22.52 25.80
CA LEU A 28 1.43 -22.24 27.15
C LEU A 28 0.03 -22.84 27.36
N PHE A 29 -0.82 -22.79 26.34
CA PHE A 29 -2.15 -23.39 26.32
C PHE A 29 -2.40 -24.14 25.02
N ASN A 30 -3.10 -25.29 25.16
CA ASN A 30 -3.65 -25.99 24.01
C ASN A 30 -5.16 -26.10 24.20
N PHE A 31 -5.92 -25.39 23.37
CA PHE A 31 -7.37 -25.31 23.46
C PHE A 31 -8.08 -26.64 23.14
N VAL A 32 -7.41 -27.55 22.46
CA VAL A 32 -7.94 -28.86 22.08
C VAL A 32 -7.79 -29.88 23.22
N ARG A 33 -6.83 -29.67 24.12
CA ARG A 33 -6.57 -30.56 25.27
C ARG A 33 -7.34 -30.07 26.49
N PRO A 34 -8.24 -30.86 27.09
CA PRO A 34 -9.05 -30.44 28.23
C PRO A 34 -8.24 -29.94 29.43
N ALA A 35 -7.04 -30.49 29.66
CA ALA A 35 -6.16 -30.11 30.76
C ALA A 35 -5.61 -28.68 30.65
N ASP A 36 -5.45 -28.16 29.43
CA ASP A 36 -4.89 -26.85 29.15
C ASP A 36 -5.95 -25.72 29.22
N VAL A 37 -7.21 -26.06 29.46
CA VAL A 37 -8.35 -25.14 29.40
C VAL A 37 -8.78 -24.62 30.79
N VAL A 38 -8.17 -25.10 31.85
CA VAL A 38 -8.60 -24.86 33.24
C VAL A 38 -8.46 -23.39 33.69
N GLN A 39 -7.67 -22.59 32.97
CA GLN A 39 -7.38 -21.20 33.31
C GLN A 39 -8.00 -20.18 32.33
N VAL A 40 -9.08 -20.56 31.67
CA VAL A 40 -9.77 -19.69 30.73
C VAL A 40 -11.07 -19.18 31.33
N ALA A 41 -11.25 -17.86 31.38
CA ALA A 41 -12.47 -17.19 31.75
C ALA A 41 -13.12 -16.54 30.53
N THR A 42 -14.46 -16.56 30.46
CA THR A 42 -15.22 -15.91 29.40
C THR A 42 -16.21 -14.90 29.98
N VAL A 43 -16.39 -13.78 29.28
CA VAL A 43 -17.44 -12.79 29.55
C VAL A 43 -18.20 -12.61 28.24
N ASP A 44 -19.52 -12.81 28.26
CA ASP A 44 -20.36 -12.76 27.04
C ASP A 44 -19.80 -13.55 25.86
N ALA A 45 -19.08 -14.62 26.17
CA ALA A 45 -18.49 -15.52 25.20
C ALA A 45 -18.62 -16.98 25.68
N SER A 46 -18.60 -17.92 24.77
CA SER A 46 -18.69 -19.35 25.06
C SER A 46 -17.50 -20.12 24.49
N LEU A 47 -16.96 -21.03 25.28
CA LEU A 47 -15.93 -21.99 24.91
C LEU A 47 -16.42 -23.40 25.34
N PRO A 48 -17.13 -24.14 24.50
CA PRO A 48 -17.65 -25.47 24.81
C PRO A 48 -16.52 -26.45 25.14
N GLN A 49 -16.66 -27.22 26.22
CA GLN A 49 -15.58 -28.03 26.80
C GLN A 49 -15.07 -29.16 25.91
N TYR A 50 -15.88 -29.64 24.96
CA TYR A 50 -15.58 -30.87 24.18
C TYR A 50 -15.79 -30.75 22.66
N ASN A 51 -15.98 -29.57 22.12
CA ASN A 51 -16.21 -29.38 20.69
C ASN A 51 -14.93 -28.92 19.96
N ALA A 52 -14.06 -29.88 19.68
CA ALA A 52 -12.99 -29.67 18.71
C ALA A 52 -13.58 -29.85 17.29
N GLU A 53 -13.24 -28.95 16.40
CA GLU A 53 -13.66 -28.98 14.99
C GLU A 53 -12.44 -29.24 14.11
N GLN A 54 -12.62 -30.08 13.10
CA GLN A 54 -11.61 -30.31 12.09
C GLN A 54 -11.79 -29.29 10.96
N THR A 55 -10.73 -28.59 10.62
CA THR A 55 -10.71 -27.66 9.47
C THR A 55 -10.67 -28.42 8.15
N ALA A 56 -10.89 -27.69 7.04
CA ALA A 56 -10.77 -28.26 5.70
C ALA A 56 -9.35 -28.80 5.40
N GLU A 57 -8.35 -28.22 6.06
CA GLU A 57 -6.93 -28.62 5.96
C GLU A 57 -6.55 -29.76 6.91
N GLY A 58 -7.51 -30.26 7.72
CA GLY A 58 -7.33 -31.37 8.65
C GLY A 58 -6.78 -30.98 10.03
N GLU A 59 -6.63 -29.70 10.33
CA GLU A 59 -6.24 -29.22 11.66
C GLU A 59 -7.43 -29.34 12.63
N VAL A 60 -7.14 -29.59 13.91
CA VAL A 60 -8.15 -29.69 14.95
C VAL A 60 -8.08 -28.44 15.82
N LEU A 61 -9.14 -27.66 15.82
CA LEU A 61 -9.25 -26.41 16.59
C LEU A 61 -10.53 -26.40 17.42
N ARG A 62 -10.61 -25.50 18.40
CA ARG A 62 -11.76 -25.34 19.29
C ARG A 62 -12.45 -24.00 19.07
N ARG A 63 -13.77 -24.03 18.95
CA ARG A 63 -14.59 -22.84 18.71
C ARG A 63 -14.74 -22.00 19.97
N VAL A 64 -14.54 -20.70 19.83
CA VAL A 64 -14.92 -19.65 20.76
C VAL A 64 -15.94 -18.76 20.07
N THR A 65 -17.10 -18.57 20.68
CA THR A 65 -18.16 -17.70 20.17
C THR A 65 -18.31 -16.50 21.09
N PHE A 66 -18.23 -15.32 20.52
CA PHE A 66 -18.44 -14.02 21.18
C PHE A 66 -19.86 -13.57 20.87
N ASN A 67 -20.68 -13.36 21.90
CA ASN A 67 -22.06 -12.93 21.78
C ASN A 67 -22.18 -11.41 21.62
N PRO A 68 -23.30 -10.88 21.09
CA PRO A 68 -23.56 -9.46 21.05
C PRO A 68 -23.52 -8.83 22.44
N ALA A 69 -22.47 -8.05 22.73
CA ALA A 69 -22.27 -7.34 23.99
C ALA A 69 -21.24 -6.21 23.78
N ALA A 70 -21.09 -5.33 24.77
CA ALA A 70 -20.17 -4.22 24.71
C ALA A 70 -18.69 -4.66 24.56
N ALA A 71 -18.30 -5.74 25.26
CA ALA A 71 -16.91 -6.23 25.27
C ALA A 71 -16.86 -7.75 25.56
N PRO A 72 -17.42 -8.60 24.68
CA PRO A 72 -17.33 -10.04 24.88
C PRO A 72 -15.88 -10.48 24.80
N SER A 73 -15.44 -11.33 25.71
CA SER A 73 -14.03 -11.65 25.83
C SER A 73 -13.75 -13.07 26.32
N LEU A 74 -12.58 -13.56 25.96
CA LEU A 74 -11.93 -14.75 26.46
C LEU A 74 -10.61 -14.35 27.10
N ARG A 75 -10.41 -14.65 28.38
CA ARG A 75 -9.22 -14.30 29.15
C ARG A 75 -8.45 -15.56 29.52
N LEU A 76 -7.15 -15.54 29.27
CA LEU A 76 -6.17 -16.55 29.64
C LEU A 76 -5.34 -16.02 30.82
N THR A 77 -5.13 -16.86 31.85
CA THR A 77 -4.27 -16.53 32.98
C THR A 77 -3.33 -17.69 33.29
N PRO A 78 -2.13 -17.44 33.88
CA PRO A 78 -1.26 -18.51 34.34
C PRO A 78 -1.92 -19.32 35.46
N GLN A 79 -1.56 -20.58 35.61
CA GLN A 79 -2.06 -21.43 36.67
C GLN A 79 -1.69 -20.92 38.06
N THR A 80 -0.51 -20.37 38.17
CA THR A 80 0.01 -19.78 39.43
C THR A 80 0.90 -18.58 39.08
N GLY A 81 0.82 -17.53 39.85
CA GLY A 81 1.70 -16.37 39.73
C GLY A 81 1.59 -15.61 38.42
N ALA A 82 2.69 -15.45 37.73
CA ALA A 82 2.81 -14.76 36.46
C ALA A 82 3.66 -15.57 35.47
N TRP A 83 3.45 -15.36 34.17
CA TRP A 83 4.37 -15.87 33.14
C TRP A 83 5.60 -14.96 33.06
N ASP A 84 6.76 -15.55 32.92
CA ASP A 84 8.00 -14.86 32.55
C ASP A 84 8.25 -15.03 31.05
N TRP A 85 8.07 -13.95 30.29
CA TRP A 85 8.29 -13.87 28.85
C TRP A 85 9.52 -13.02 28.50
N SER A 86 10.39 -12.74 29.47
CA SER A 86 11.56 -11.86 29.29
C SER A 86 12.52 -12.31 28.18
N GLN A 87 12.51 -13.62 27.89
CA GLN A 87 13.33 -14.22 26.82
C GLN A 87 12.55 -14.46 25.53
N SER A 88 11.30 -13.98 25.44
CA SER A 88 10.45 -14.16 24.26
C SER A 88 10.27 -12.82 23.54
N GLY A 89 10.25 -12.85 22.21
CA GLY A 89 10.04 -11.68 21.38
C GLY A 89 8.62 -11.58 20.81
N MET A 90 7.91 -12.73 20.71
CA MET A 90 6.59 -12.81 20.10
C MET A 90 5.63 -13.64 20.97
N MET A 91 4.38 -13.16 21.10
CA MET A 91 3.25 -14.00 21.46
C MET A 91 2.70 -14.68 20.22
N THR A 92 2.32 -15.93 20.31
CA THR A 92 1.78 -16.72 19.20
C THR A 92 0.39 -17.23 19.51
N LEU A 93 -0.49 -17.22 18.51
CA LEU A 93 -1.83 -17.79 18.59
C LEU A 93 -2.17 -18.50 17.29
N ARG A 94 -2.38 -19.83 17.34
CA ARG A 94 -2.89 -20.56 16.18
C ARG A 94 -4.40 -20.38 16.11
N ILE A 95 -4.88 -19.68 15.07
CA ILE A 95 -6.24 -19.16 14.99
C ILE A 95 -6.80 -19.29 13.57
N GLN A 96 -8.12 -19.55 13.50
CA GLN A 96 -8.90 -19.41 12.28
C GLN A 96 -10.10 -18.50 12.54
N ASN A 97 -10.40 -17.63 11.59
CA ASN A 97 -11.67 -16.92 11.56
C ASN A 97 -12.75 -17.92 11.09
N ALA A 98 -13.76 -18.17 11.93
CA ALA A 98 -14.85 -19.11 11.63
C ALA A 98 -16.00 -18.46 10.84
N MET A 99 -15.89 -17.18 10.50
CA MET A 99 -16.86 -16.45 9.70
C MET A 99 -16.42 -16.39 8.24
N ASN A 100 -17.33 -16.04 7.34
CA ASN A 100 -17.04 -15.85 5.92
C ASN A 100 -16.71 -14.38 5.54
N TRP A 101 -16.47 -13.52 6.54
CA TRP A 101 -16.00 -12.14 6.42
C TRP A 101 -14.85 -11.88 7.39
N ALA A 102 -14.10 -10.81 7.19
CA ALA A 102 -13.02 -10.44 8.10
C ALA A 102 -13.56 -10.03 9.48
N LEU A 103 -12.90 -10.48 10.55
CA LEU A 103 -13.20 -10.14 11.94
C LEU A 103 -12.14 -9.17 12.49
N THR A 104 -12.56 -8.20 13.30
CA THR A 104 -11.64 -7.43 14.12
C THR A 104 -11.47 -8.09 15.48
N LEU A 105 -10.25 -8.51 15.81
CA LEU A 105 -9.86 -9.10 17.09
C LEU A 105 -8.99 -8.13 17.86
N ASP A 106 -9.41 -7.76 19.06
CA ASP A 106 -8.58 -7.04 20.02
C ASP A 106 -7.86 -8.03 20.93
N VAL A 107 -6.56 -7.87 21.08
CA VAL A 107 -5.70 -8.65 21.97
C VAL A 107 -5.07 -7.73 22.98
N THR A 108 -5.23 -8.04 24.27
CA THR A 108 -4.62 -7.28 25.37
C THR A 108 -3.77 -8.21 26.23
N VAL A 109 -2.49 -7.91 26.35
CA VAL A 109 -1.58 -8.56 27.29
C VAL A 109 -1.37 -7.64 28.47
N GLN A 110 -1.49 -8.15 29.70
CA GLN A 110 -1.37 -7.34 30.93
C GLN A 110 -0.30 -7.89 31.84
N SER A 111 0.53 -7.01 32.41
CA SER A 111 1.46 -7.33 33.49
C SER A 111 0.87 -6.98 34.86
N ASN A 112 1.48 -7.52 35.94
CA ASN A 112 1.00 -7.40 37.30
C ASN A 112 0.93 -5.95 37.83
N ASN A 113 1.71 -5.03 37.23
CA ASN A 113 1.71 -3.60 37.52
C ASN A 113 0.57 -2.83 36.83
N GLY A 114 -0.36 -3.52 36.16
CA GLY A 114 -1.50 -2.94 35.43
C GLY A 114 -1.18 -2.40 34.04
N LYS A 115 0.08 -2.37 33.61
CA LYS A 115 0.43 -1.95 32.25
C LYS A 115 -0.03 -2.97 31.22
N THR A 116 -0.38 -2.48 30.03
CA THR A 116 -0.90 -3.30 28.95
C THR A 116 -0.13 -3.10 27.65
N LEU A 117 -0.04 -4.20 26.89
CA LEU A 117 0.34 -4.23 25.48
C LEU A 117 -0.92 -4.62 24.71
N THR A 118 -1.31 -3.82 23.72
CA THR A 118 -2.54 -4.02 22.96
C THR A 118 -2.28 -4.17 21.48
N SER A 119 -3.11 -4.94 20.82
CA SER A 119 -3.12 -5.11 19.37
C SER A 119 -4.54 -5.19 18.86
N ARG A 120 -4.84 -4.51 17.76
CA ARG A 120 -6.08 -4.69 16.99
C ARG A 120 -5.75 -5.33 15.66
N VAL A 121 -6.35 -6.48 15.38
CA VAL A 121 -6.02 -7.33 14.24
C VAL A 121 -7.27 -7.62 13.43
N ASP A 122 -7.24 -7.34 12.13
CA ASP A 122 -8.26 -7.81 11.22
C ASP A 122 -7.91 -9.23 10.76
N LEU A 123 -8.67 -10.21 11.23
CA LEU A 123 -8.53 -11.62 10.88
C LEU A 123 -9.30 -11.88 9.58
N PRO A 124 -8.62 -12.16 8.45
CA PRO A 124 -9.32 -12.52 7.23
C PRO A 124 -10.03 -13.87 7.37
N ALA A 125 -11.12 -14.05 6.63
CA ALA A 125 -11.70 -15.35 6.43
C ALA A 125 -10.72 -16.30 5.72
N GLY A 126 -10.85 -17.61 5.91
CA GLY A 126 -10.04 -18.62 5.24
C GLY A 126 -9.34 -19.59 6.19
N PRO A 127 -8.26 -20.24 5.73
CA PRO A 127 -7.59 -21.29 6.52
C PRO A 127 -6.95 -20.77 7.81
N ALA A 128 -6.68 -21.70 8.72
CA ALA A 128 -6.01 -21.40 9.98
C ALA A 128 -4.62 -20.76 9.74
N GLN A 129 -4.26 -19.83 10.60
CA GLN A 129 -3.00 -19.08 10.53
C GLN A 129 -2.40 -18.90 11.93
N THR A 130 -1.12 -18.65 11.99
CA THR A 130 -0.45 -18.28 13.22
C THR A 130 -0.38 -16.77 13.31
N LEU A 131 -1.14 -16.21 14.27
CA LEU A 131 -1.03 -14.80 14.62
C LEU A 131 0.23 -14.60 15.47
N LEU A 132 1.07 -13.68 15.06
CA LEU A 132 2.30 -13.28 15.74
C LEU A 132 2.14 -11.85 16.24
N LEU A 133 2.29 -11.66 17.56
CA LEU A 133 2.25 -10.34 18.19
C LEU A 133 3.61 -10.02 18.81
N PRO A 134 4.31 -8.99 18.30
CA PRO A 134 5.56 -8.52 18.92
C PRO A 134 5.32 -8.10 20.38
N LEU A 135 6.13 -8.62 21.30
CA LEU A 135 6.05 -8.30 22.75
C LEU A 135 6.76 -7.00 23.11
N GLN A 136 7.62 -6.50 22.26
CA GLN A 136 8.18 -5.15 22.31
C GLN A 136 7.59 -4.35 21.16
N ALA A 137 7.58 -3.03 21.24
CA ALA A 137 6.97 -2.14 20.27
C ALA A 137 7.70 -2.15 18.89
N ASN A 138 8.01 -3.33 18.37
CA ASN A 138 8.40 -3.58 16.97
C ASN A 138 7.12 -3.68 16.12
N SER A 139 6.37 -2.57 16.05
CA SER A 139 5.28 -2.54 15.09
C SER A 139 5.85 -2.49 13.68
N PRO A 140 5.09 -2.88 12.65
CA PRO A 140 5.46 -2.63 11.26
C PRO A 140 5.86 -1.17 11.00
N TYR A 141 5.36 -0.21 11.78
CA TYR A 141 5.75 1.19 11.74
C TYR A 141 7.22 1.45 12.09
N SER A 142 7.77 0.75 13.08
CA SER A 142 9.18 0.86 13.42
C SER A 142 10.10 0.39 12.28
N GLN A 143 9.56 -0.42 11.37
CA GLN A 143 10.24 -0.86 10.16
C GLN A 143 9.89 0.01 8.94
N GLY A 144 9.20 1.14 9.15
CA GLY A 144 8.76 2.03 8.08
C GLY A 144 7.65 1.47 7.21
N MET A 145 6.92 0.46 7.68
CA MET A 145 5.77 -0.08 6.97
C MET A 145 4.52 0.79 7.21
N ARG A 146 3.66 0.87 6.20
CA ARG A 146 2.42 1.63 6.31
C ARG A 146 1.43 0.90 7.24
N ALA A 147 0.62 1.69 7.98
CA ALA A 147 -0.51 1.13 8.72
C ALA A 147 -1.52 0.48 7.78
N GLY A 148 -1.95 -0.68 8.16
CA GLY A 148 -2.97 -1.46 7.50
C GLY A 148 -2.96 -2.86 8.09
N PRO A 149 -4.00 -3.66 7.89
CA PRO A 149 -3.95 -5.05 8.30
C PRO A 149 -2.80 -5.74 7.56
N PRO A 150 -1.86 -6.39 8.26
CA PRO A 150 -0.82 -7.14 7.58
C PRO A 150 -1.47 -8.27 6.79
N MET A 151 -1.10 -8.41 5.54
CA MET A 151 -1.56 -9.52 4.72
C MET A 151 -1.02 -10.84 5.28
N PRO A 152 -1.84 -11.89 5.42
CA PRO A 152 -1.33 -13.22 5.74
C PRO A 152 -0.32 -13.66 4.68
N MET A 153 0.77 -14.25 5.12
CA MET A 153 1.82 -14.78 4.24
C MET A 153 2.27 -16.15 4.69
N THR A 154 2.91 -16.89 3.80
CA THR A 154 3.48 -18.19 4.11
C THR A 154 4.98 -18.06 4.32
N VAL A 155 5.48 -18.49 5.48
CA VAL A 155 6.88 -18.55 5.83
C VAL A 155 7.16 -20.00 6.28
N ASP A 156 8.14 -20.65 5.66
CA ASP A 156 8.51 -22.03 5.93
C ASP A 156 7.31 -23.01 5.95
N GLY A 157 6.41 -22.84 4.98
CA GLY A 157 5.18 -23.64 4.86
C GLY A 157 4.07 -23.28 5.84
N GLN A 158 4.28 -22.35 6.78
CA GLN A 158 3.29 -21.91 7.73
C GLN A 158 2.64 -20.60 7.28
N ARG A 159 1.30 -20.57 7.30
CA ARG A 159 0.54 -19.33 7.11
C ARG A 159 0.61 -18.51 8.39
N ILE A 160 1.16 -17.31 8.30
CA ILE A 160 1.31 -16.37 9.42
C ILE A 160 0.60 -15.05 9.15
N LEU A 161 0.22 -14.38 10.23
CA LEU A 161 -0.28 -13.02 10.26
C LEU A 161 0.50 -12.26 11.33
N LEU A 162 1.34 -11.32 10.92
CA LEU A 162 2.09 -10.47 11.85
C LEU A 162 1.25 -9.24 12.20
N ALA A 163 0.97 -9.08 13.49
CA ALA A 163 0.25 -7.91 14.01
C ALA A 163 1.21 -6.80 14.46
N SER A 164 0.66 -5.61 14.67
CA SER A 164 1.35 -4.51 15.34
C SER A 164 0.84 -4.39 16.78
N THR A 165 1.73 -3.99 17.69
CA THR A 165 1.42 -3.82 19.10
C THR A 165 1.70 -2.40 19.55
N GLN A 166 0.95 -1.93 20.55
CA GLN A 166 1.10 -0.63 21.19
C GLN A 166 1.19 -0.81 22.71
N GLY A 167 1.96 0.04 23.37
CA GLY A 167 2.17 -0.01 24.80
C GLY A 167 3.46 -0.74 25.18
N ALA A 168 3.65 -0.92 26.48
CA ALA A 168 4.80 -1.63 27.05
C ALA A 168 4.39 -2.28 28.37
N ILE A 169 4.87 -3.49 28.59
CA ILE A 169 4.59 -4.29 29.80
C ILE A 169 5.89 -4.79 30.43
N ASP A 170 5.80 -5.23 31.67
CA ASP A 170 6.85 -6.01 32.30
C ASP A 170 6.72 -7.48 31.86
N LEU A 171 7.60 -7.89 30.94
CA LEU A 171 7.59 -9.24 30.37
C LEU A 171 7.92 -10.34 31.39
N SER A 172 8.56 -10.01 32.51
CA SER A 172 8.83 -10.97 33.59
C SER A 172 7.61 -11.27 34.46
N GLN A 173 6.52 -10.48 34.31
CA GLN A 173 5.37 -10.51 35.19
C GLN A 173 4.04 -10.42 34.44
N VAL A 174 3.87 -11.22 33.39
CA VAL A 174 2.63 -11.25 32.60
C VAL A 174 1.56 -12.04 33.32
N VAL A 175 0.41 -11.42 33.57
CA VAL A 175 -0.69 -12.03 34.37
C VAL A 175 -1.90 -12.39 33.55
N SER A 176 -2.11 -11.84 32.34
CA SER A 176 -3.22 -12.27 31.50
C SER A 176 -3.05 -11.89 30.05
N VAL A 177 -3.73 -12.66 29.20
CA VAL A 177 -4.03 -12.33 27.80
C VAL A 177 -5.54 -12.35 27.62
N THR A 178 -6.08 -11.29 27.03
CA THR A 178 -7.52 -11.18 26.73
C THR A 178 -7.70 -11.05 25.23
N LEU A 179 -8.58 -11.89 24.67
CA LEU A 179 -9.07 -11.82 23.30
C LEU A 179 -10.49 -11.27 23.35
N SER A 180 -10.82 -10.27 22.52
CA SER A 180 -12.16 -9.72 22.45
C SER A 180 -12.53 -9.29 21.03
N ILE A 181 -13.82 -9.29 20.74
CA ILE A 181 -14.37 -8.71 19.51
C ILE A 181 -15.12 -7.44 19.91
N PRO A 182 -14.75 -6.27 19.40
CA PRO A 182 -15.37 -5.02 19.83
C PRO A 182 -16.81 -4.91 19.34
N GLN A 183 -17.77 -4.83 20.28
CA GLN A 183 -19.19 -4.56 20.06
C GLN A 183 -19.83 -5.35 18.88
N PRO A 184 -19.77 -6.69 18.86
CA PRO A 184 -20.36 -7.45 17.77
C PRO A 184 -21.89 -7.31 17.77
N ASN A 185 -22.47 -7.02 16.61
CA ASN A 185 -23.93 -6.93 16.44
C ASN A 185 -24.60 -8.31 16.32
N ALA A 186 -23.82 -9.35 16.06
CA ALA A 186 -24.24 -10.74 15.98
C ALA A 186 -23.16 -11.63 16.60
N ALA A 187 -23.51 -12.87 16.94
CA ALA A 187 -22.53 -13.85 17.41
C ALA A 187 -21.44 -14.07 16.38
N GLN A 188 -20.19 -13.94 16.79
CA GLN A 188 -19.01 -14.10 15.94
C GLN A 188 -18.08 -15.14 16.56
N SER A 189 -17.45 -15.95 15.72
CA SER A 189 -16.65 -17.08 16.21
C SER A 189 -15.26 -17.11 15.60
N ILE A 190 -14.32 -17.56 16.43
CA ILE A 190 -12.96 -17.95 16.03
C ILE A 190 -12.72 -19.41 16.45
N LEU A 191 -11.78 -20.05 15.79
CA LEU A 191 -11.29 -21.37 16.18
C LEU A 191 -9.84 -21.23 16.66
N LEU A 192 -9.51 -21.85 17.80
CA LEU A 192 -8.21 -21.78 18.45
C LEU A 192 -7.60 -23.18 18.64
N GLU A 193 -6.30 -23.32 18.38
CA GLU A 193 -5.57 -24.56 18.69
C GLU A 193 -4.62 -24.35 19.87
N ARG A 194 -3.66 -23.44 19.74
CA ARG A 194 -2.62 -23.21 20.74
C ARG A 194 -2.31 -21.73 20.91
N PHE A 195 -1.93 -21.40 22.13
CA PHE A 195 -1.40 -20.12 22.54
C PHE A 195 0.00 -20.33 23.14
N GLY A 196 0.92 -19.44 22.86
CA GLY A 196 2.27 -19.54 23.36
C GLY A 196 3.12 -18.31 23.11
N VAL A 197 4.42 -18.49 23.32
CA VAL A 197 5.43 -17.47 23.04
C VAL A 197 6.57 -18.09 22.26
N GLN A 198 7.33 -17.27 21.55
CA GLN A 198 8.52 -17.69 20.83
C GLN A 198 9.58 -16.60 20.83
N ASP A 199 10.80 -17.00 20.53
CA ASP A 199 11.86 -16.05 20.19
C ASP A 199 11.48 -15.28 18.91
N ASP A 200 11.79 -14.00 18.84
CA ASP A 200 11.55 -13.16 17.67
C ASP A 200 12.72 -13.16 16.69
N ALA A 201 13.81 -13.84 17.03
CA ALA A 201 15.05 -13.82 16.28
C ALA A 201 14.80 -14.11 14.78
N GLY A 202 14.69 -13.06 14.03
CA GLY A 202 14.50 -13.13 12.59
C GLY A 202 13.08 -13.24 12.07
N VAL A 203 12.03 -13.34 12.92
CA VAL A 203 10.63 -13.43 12.43
C VAL A 203 10.27 -12.24 11.54
N ILE A 204 10.56 -11.01 11.96
CA ILE A 204 10.29 -9.82 11.15
C ILE A 204 11.09 -9.86 9.85
N LYS A 205 12.36 -10.27 9.91
CA LYS A 205 13.18 -10.44 8.71
C LYS A 205 12.65 -11.56 7.80
N ALA A 206 12.19 -12.66 8.35
CA ALA A 206 11.57 -13.74 7.58
C ALA A 206 10.28 -13.28 6.89
N VAL A 207 9.49 -12.43 7.56
CA VAL A 207 8.23 -11.89 7.02
C VAL A 207 8.49 -10.81 5.96
N TYR A 208 9.39 -9.86 6.21
CA TYR A 208 9.61 -8.69 5.36
C TYR A 208 10.94 -8.70 4.61
N GLY A 209 11.82 -9.64 4.88
CA GLY A 209 13.09 -9.75 4.19
C GLY A 209 12.91 -9.99 2.70
N SER A 210 13.65 -9.23 1.87
CA SER A 210 13.66 -9.38 0.42
C SER A 210 12.27 -9.37 -0.24
N ILE A 211 11.32 -8.59 0.31
CA ILE A 211 9.94 -8.53 -0.21
C ILE A 211 9.79 -7.68 -1.46
N VAL A 212 10.79 -6.85 -1.79
CA VAL A 212 10.80 -5.98 -2.98
C VAL A 212 12.02 -6.31 -3.81
N ASP A 213 11.85 -6.54 -5.11
CA ASP A 213 12.94 -6.79 -6.04
C ASP A 213 13.54 -5.49 -6.63
N GLY A 214 14.59 -5.62 -7.45
CA GLY A 214 15.28 -4.49 -8.07
C GLY A 214 14.44 -3.68 -9.07
N TYR A 215 13.23 -4.12 -9.40
CA TYR A 215 12.25 -3.40 -10.21
C TYR A 215 11.16 -2.73 -9.39
N GLY A 216 11.19 -2.87 -8.07
CA GLY A 216 10.14 -2.37 -7.16
C GLY A 216 8.91 -3.27 -7.09
N GLN A 217 9.01 -4.52 -7.52
CA GLN A 217 7.93 -5.50 -7.53
C GLN A 217 7.95 -6.37 -6.29
N SER A 218 6.77 -6.85 -5.85
CA SER A 218 6.69 -7.84 -4.77
C SER A 218 7.35 -9.16 -5.17
N THR A 219 8.17 -9.72 -4.30
CA THR A 219 8.74 -11.07 -4.46
C THR A 219 7.81 -12.18 -3.99
N ARG A 220 6.73 -11.83 -3.28
CA ARG A 220 5.81 -12.78 -2.61
C ARG A 220 4.72 -13.32 -3.54
N ALA A 221 4.49 -12.68 -4.66
CA ALA A 221 3.49 -13.09 -5.64
C ALA A 221 4.13 -13.36 -7.01
N LYS A 222 3.51 -14.24 -7.76
CA LYS A 222 3.83 -14.48 -9.18
C LYS A 222 2.62 -14.09 -10.00
N TRP A 223 2.84 -13.29 -11.03
CA TRP A 223 1.83 -12.92 -12.02
C TRP A 223 2.48 -12.87 -13.41
N PRO A 224 1.69 -13.01 -14.50
CA PRO A 224 2.22 -13.15 -15.85
C PRO A 224 3.10 -11.99 -16.32
N GLU A 225 2.79 -10.77 -15.88
CA GLU A 225 3.47 -9.54 -16.31
C GLU A 225 4.68 -9.18 -15.40
N ARG A 226 5.01 -10.02 -14.42
CA ARG A 226 6.17 -9.78 -13.57
C ARG A 226 7.45 -9.81 -14.39
N VAL A 227 8.23 -8.76 -14.28
CA VAL A 227 9.51 -8.58 -14.96
C VAL A 227 10.63 -9.25 -14.16
N ALA A 228 11.47 -10.05 -14.82
CA ALA A 228 12.61 -10.72 -14.20
C ALA A 228 13.97 -10.12 -14.61
N ASN A 229 14.04 -9.40 -15.74
CA ASN A 229 15.27 -8.79 -16.25
C ASN A 229 14.95 -7.59 -17.17
N ASP A 230 15.98 -6.85 -17.56
CA ASP A 230 15.85 -5.63 -18.38
C ASP A 230 15.29 -5.92 -19.78
N GLU A 231 15.62 -7.08 -20.35
CA GLU A 231 15.10 -7.51 -21.67
C GLU A 231 13.59 -7.69 -21.63
N GLN A 232 13.08 -8.33 -20.57
CA GLN A 232 11.63 -8.49 -20.38
C GLN A 232 10.95 -7.14 -20.15
N LEU A 233 11.56 -6.23 -19.38
CA LEU A 233 11.04 -4.88 -19.15
C LEU A 233 10.93 -4.10 -20.47
N LYS A 234 11.97 -4.12 -21.29
CA LYS A 234 11.99 -3.48 -22.62
C LYS A 234 10.99 -4.11 -23.58
N ALA A 235 10.88 -5.43 -23.58
CA ALA A 235 9.90 -6.14 -24.40
C ALA A 235 8.45 -5.82 -23.98
N ALA A 236 8.17 -5.73 -22.67
CA ALA A 236 6.87 -5.32 -22.16
C ALA A 236 6.49 -3.90 -22.60
N ALA A 237 7.43 -2.95 -22.51
CA ALA A 237 7.23 -1.57 -22.95
C ALA A 237 6.99 -1.49 -24.47
N ALA A 238 7.73 -2.26 -25.27
CA ALA A 238 7.53 -2.30 -26.72
C ALA A 238 6.17 -2.91 -27.12
N LYS A 239 5.75 -3.98 -26.44
CA LYS A 239 4.43 -4.58 -26.60
C LYS A 239 3.31 -3.61 -26.26
N GLU A 240 3.46 -2.87 -25.16
CA GLU A 240 2.50 -1.84 -24.76
C GLU A 240 2.36 -0.76 -25.84
N GLN A 241 3.46 -0.24 -26.38
CA GLN A 241 3.42 0.77 -27.44
C GLN A 241 2.61 0.30 -28.66
N GLN A 242 2.71 -0.98 -29.03
CA GLN A 242 1.90 -1.54 -30.12
C GLN A 242 0.41 -1.57 -29.78
N LEU A 243 0.06 -1.96 -28.55
CA LEU A 243 -1.33 -1.96 -28.08
C LEU A 243 -1.92 -0.54 -28.05
N LEU A 244 -1.15 0.43 -27.54
CA LEU A 244 -1.56 1.84 -27.49
C LEU A 244 -1.85 2.39 -28.90
N LYS A 245 -0.99 2.12 -29.86
CA LYS A 245 -1.23 2.51 -31.28
C LYS A 245 -2.54 1.94 -31.82
N GLY A 246 -2.83 0.67 -31.51
CA GLY A 246 -4.08 0.02 -31.93
C GLY A 246 -5.33 0.63 -31.28
N TRP A 247 -5.23 1.09 -30.04
CA TRP A 247 -6.34 1.75 -29.34
C TRP A 247 -6.52 3.20 -29.80
N LEU A 248 -5.43 3.94 -29.99
CA LEU A 248 -5.47 5.31 -30.52
C LEU A 248 -6.11 5.38 -31.91
N ALA A 249 -5.85 4.42 -32.79
CA ALA A 249 -6.46 4.34 -34.12
C ALA A 249 -7.98 4.20 -34.09
N LYS A 250 -8.57 3.78 -32.96
CA LYS A 250 -10.03 3.63 -32.79
C LYS A 250 -10.75 4.87 -32.30
N ARG A 251 -10.03 5.97 -32.04
CA ARG A 251 -10.57 7.23 -31.46
C ARG A 251 -11.20 8.17 -32.47
N GLY A 252 -11.79 7.65 -33.56
CA GLY A 252 -12.39 8.45 -34.62
C GLY A 252 -13.65 9.25 -34.26
N ASP A 253 -14.14 9.18 -33.03
CA ASP A 253 -15.33 9.88 -32.55
C ASP A 253 -15.01 11.13 -31.66
N GLN A 254 -13.75 11.52 -31.62
CA GLN A 254 -13.28 12.67 -30.85
C GLN A 254 -12.44 13.62 -31.70
N ASP A 255 -12.48 14.91 -31.35
CA ASP A 255 -11.59 15.90 -31.92
C ASP A 255 -10.17 15.77 -31.32
N LYS A 256 -9.25 16.65 -31.76
CA LYS A 256 -7.85 16.66 -31.31
C LYS A 256 -7.72 16.67 -29.78
N PHE A 257 -8.61 17.34 -29.07
CA PHE A 257 -8.56 17.55 -27.63
C PHE A 257 -9.45 16.59 -26.84
N GLY A 258 -10.13 15.65 -27.48
CA GLY A 258 -11.02 14.68 -26.87
C GLY A 258 -12.47 15.15 -26.75
N GLY A 259 -12.85 16.22 -27.46
CA GLY A 259 -14.24 16.65 -27.59
C GLY A 259 -15.05 15.69 -28.48
N SER A 260 -16.30 15.44 -28.13
CA SER A 260 -17.16 14.48 -28.81
C SER A 260 -17.66 14.99 -30.16
N LEU A 261 -17.31 14.32 -31.25
CA LEU A 261 -17.83 14.59 -32.58
C LEU A 261 -19.31 14.17 -32.77
N LYS A 262 -19.84 13.38 -31.86
CA LYS A 262 -21.24 12.92 -31.86
C LYS A 262 -22.19 13.91 -31.22
N GLY A 263 -21.68 14.92 -30.52
CA GLY A 263 -22.48 15.93 -29.83
C GLY A 263 -22.87 17.09 -30.74
N PRO A 264 -23.70 18.03 -30.24
CA PRO A 264 -24.04 19.25 -30.97
C PRO A 264 -22.78 20.09 -31.20
N GLY A 265 -22.59 20.58 -32.42
CA GLY A 265 -21.50 21.50 -32.76
C GLY A 265 -21.68 22.86 -32.06
N PHE A 266 -20.58 23.43 -31.58
CA PHE A 266 -20.46 24.75 -30.98
C PHE A 266 -19.52 25.61 -31.85
N LYS A 267 -19.33 26.87 -31.49
CA LYS A 267 -18.40 27.75 -32.22
C LYS A 267 -16.95 27.37 -31.85
N ALA A 268 -16.14 27.10 -32.85
CA ALA A 268 -14.70 26.94 -32.66
C ALA A 268 -14.09 28.33 -32.34
N THR A 269 -13.45 28.46 -31.16
CA THR A 269 -12.88 29.72 -30.69
C THR A 269 -11.35 29.69 -30.60
N GLY A 270 -10.74 28.50 -30.73
CA GLY A 270 -9.33 28.28 -30.48
C GLY A 270 -8.99 28.11 -28.99
N PHE A 271 -9.95 28.25 -28.09
CA PHE A 271 -9.80 28.13 -26.63
C PHE A 271 -10.90 27.28 -26.03
N PHE A 272 -10.66 26.68 -24.87
CA PHE A 272 -11.73 26.08 -24.06
C PHE A 272 -12.63 27.19 -23.51
N TYR A 273 -13.94 26.93 -23.53
CA TYR A 273 -14.93 27.83 -22.96
C TYR A 273 -16.18 27.08 -22.51
N THR A 274 -17.02 27.75 -21.75
CA THR A 274 -18.31 27.20 -21.30
C THR A 274 -19.48 27.87 -22.04
N GLU A 275 -20.46 27.09 -22.47
CA GLU A 275 -21.69 27.58 -23.10
C GLU A 275 -22.90 26.86 -22.51
N LYS A 276 -23.95 27.64 -22.19
CA LYS A 276 -25.22 27.07 -21.74
C LYS A 276 -26.14 26.87 -22.96
N ARG A 277 -26.49 25.60 -23.22
CA ARG A 277 -27.40 25.25 -24.31
C ARG A 277 -28.49 24.33 -23.78
N ASN A 278 -29.75 24.64 -24.09
CA ASN A 278 -30.92 23.86 -23.62
C ASN A 278 -30.95 23.69 -22.09
N GLY A 279 -30.61 24.74 -21.36
CA GLY A 279 -30.57 24.71 -19.90
C GLY A 279 -29.37 24.02 -19.25
N ARG A 280 -28.49 23.37 -20.03
CA ARG A 280 -27.29 22.65 -19.55
C ARG A 280 -26.02 23.39 -19.90
N TRP A 281 -25.09 23.47 -18.94
CA TRP A 281 -23.74 23.94 -19.19
C TRP A 281 -22.91 22.87 -19.91
N ASN A 282 -22.18 23.29 -20.92
CA ASN A 282 -21.24 22.48 -21.67
C ASN A 282 -19.86 23.13 -21.59
N LEU A 283 -18.83 22.34 -21.33
CA LEU A 283 -17.44 22.71 -21.62
C LEU A 283 -17.20 22.39 -23.08
N VAL A 284 -16.59 23.32 -23.81
CA VAL A 284 -16.41 23.24 -25.26
C VAL A 284 -14.93 23.30 -25.59
N THR A 285 -14.48 22.42 -26.48
CA THR A 285 -13.06 22.41 -26.95
C THR A 285 -12.77 23.61 -27.85
N PRO A 286 -11.46 23.91 -28.09
CA PRO A 286 -11.04 24.90 -29.07
C PRO A 286 -11.62 24.71 -30.47
N GLN A 287 -11.94 23.45 -30.82
CA GLN A 287 -12.51 23.06 -32.11
C GLN A 287 -14.05 23.10 -32.14
N GLY A 288 -14.71 23.46 -31.05
CA GLY A 288 -16.15 23.64 -31.00
C GLY A 288 -16.94 22.35 -30.73
N HIS A 289 -16.39 21.40 -29.98
CA HIS A 289 -17.08 20.18 -29.60
C HIS A 289 -17.32 20.09 -28.10
N PRO A 290 -18.44 19.47 -27.65
CA PRO A 290 -18.69 19.26 -26.23
C PRO A 290 -17.60 18.37 -25.63
N PHE A 291 -17.12 18.76 -24.47
CA PHE A 291 -15.99 18.15 -23.80
C PHE A 291 -16.34 17.75 -22.37
N TYR A 292 -16.03 16.52 -22.01
CA TYR A 292 -16.08 16.04 -20.63
C TYR A 292 -14.66 15.77 -20.18
N SER A 293 -14.15 16.60 -19.25
CA SER A 293 -12.79 16.48 -18.73
C SER A 293 -12.66 15.22 -17.85
N LEU A 294 -11.90 14.26 -18.31
CA LEU A 294 -11.55 13.04 -17.58
C LEU A 294 -10.03 12.91 -17.57
N GLY A 295 -9.41 13.15 -16.41
CA GLY A 295 -7.97 13.26 -16.30
C GLY A 295 -7.33 12.35 -15.26
N LEU A 296 -6.01 12.27 -15.32
CA LEU A 296 -5.17 11.65 -14.30
C LEU A 296 -4.30 12.71 -13.63
N ASN A 297 -4.21 12.64 -12.30
CA ASN A 297 -3.28 13.42 -11.50
C ASN A 297 -1.92 12.74 -11.40
N ALA A 298 -0.88 13.51 -11.09
CA ALA A 298 0.45 13.02 -10.80
C ALA A 298 1.07 12.16 -11.92
N VAL A 299 0.87 12.56 -13.18
CA VAL A 299 1.56 11.95 -14.32
C VAL A 299 2.98 12.50 -14.35
N THR A 300 3.91 11.81 -13.73
CA THR A 300 5.30 12.24 -13.56
C THR A 300 6.27 11.07 -13.49
N ALA A 301 7.52 11.28 -13.87
CA ALA A 301 8.61 10.32 -13.71
C ALA A 301 9.25 10.36 -12.31
N ASN A 302 8.98 11.39 -11.50
CA ASN A 302 9.80 11.74 -10.34
C ASN A 302 9.10 11.59 -8.98
N ASP A 303 7.85 11.16 -8.93
CA ASP A 303 7.06 11.14 -7.68
C ASP A 303 7.05 9.76 -6.96
N SER A 304 7.96 8.87 -7.31
CA SER A 304 8.03 7.54 -6.70
C SER A 304 9.19 7.47 -5.70
N GLN A 305 8.92 7.76 -4.44
CA GLN A 305 9.90 7.74 -3.37
C GLN A 305 9.67 6.56 -2.43
N THR A 306 10.50 5.54 -2.52
CA THR A 306 10.50 4.42 -1.59
C THR A 306 11.61 4.60 -0.57
N TYR A 307 11.26 4.89 0.69
CA TYR A 307 12.24 5.08 1.75
C TYR A 307 12.93 3.75 2.09
N VAL A 308 14.26 3.72 2.01
CA VAL A 308 15.07 2.52 2.17
C VAL A 308 16.00 2.59 3.39
N ALA A 309 16.26 3.77 3.95
CA ALA A 309 17.15 3.93 5.08
C ALA A 309 16.71 3.09 6.29
N GLY A 310 17.63 2.25 6.80
CA GLY A 310 17.40 1.36 7.95
C GLY A 310 16.56 0.12 7.65
N ARG A 311 16.17 -0.09 6.40
CA ARG A 311 15.40 -1.27 5.97
C ARG A 311 15.83 -1.84 4.62
N GLU A 312 17.10 -1.64 4.27
CA GLU A 312 17.71 -2.13 3.04
C GLU A 312 17.53 -3.65 2.88
N TRP A 313 17.50 -4.37 4.00
CA TRP A 313 17.27 -5.82 4.07
C TRP A 313 15.89 -6.28 3.55
N MET A 314 14.94 -5.37 3.36
CA MET A 314 13.63 -5.66 2.75
C MET A 314 13.69 -5.76 1.23
N PHE A 315 14.80 -5.36 0.62
CA PHE A 315 14.98 -5.33 -0.83
C PHE A 315 15.97 -6.42 -1.26
N THR A 316 15.72 -7.07 -2.40
CA THR A 316 16.66 -8.09 -2.93
C THR A 316 17.84 -7.44 -3.59
N ASP A 317 17.63 -6.24 -4.19
CA ASP A 317 18.65 -5.56 -4.98
C ASP A 317 18.41 -4.04 -4.90
N LEU A 318 19.34 -3.35 -4.27
CA LEU A 318 19.43 -1.90 -4.27
C LEU A 318 20.79 -1.52 -4.85
N PRO A 319 20.88 -0.59 -5.82
CA PRO A 319 22.15 -0.21 -6.44
C PRO A 319 23.16 0.27 -5.40
N GLU A 320 24.40 -0.23 -5.51
CA GLU A 320 25.50 0.27 -4.70
C GLU A 320 25.88 1.70 -5.13
N GLN A 321 26.56 2.42 -4.25
CA GLN A 321 27.08 3.75 -4.56
C GLN A 321 28.03 3.67 -5.76
N GLY A 322 27.79 4.52 -6.78
CA GLY A 322 28.58 4.51 -8.02
C GLY A 322 28.06 3.58 -9.12
N ALA A 323 27.05 2.73 -8.82
CA ALA A 323 26.38 1.94 -9.85
C ALA A 323 25.55 2.86 -10.81
N PRO A 324 25.30 2.43 -12.06
CA PRO A 324 24.59 3.24 -13.06
C PRO A 324 23.23 3.78 -12.63
N LEU A 325 22.51 3.02 -11.78
CA LEU A 325 21.17 3.41 -11.29
C LEU A 325 21.22 4.06 -9.90
N ALA A 326 22.40 4.30 -9.31
CA ALA A 326 22.51 4.97 -8.02
C ALA A 326 22.05 6.43 -8.04
N GLY A 327 21.98 7.06 -9.20
CA GLY A 327 21.45 8.40 -9.38
C GLY A 327 19.97 8.57 -9.03
N TYR A 328 19.22 7.46 -8.84
CA TYR A 328 17.82 7.47 -8.42
C TYR A 328 17.62 7.43 -6.89
N TYR A 329 18.71 7.46 -6.12
CA TYR A 329 18.61 7.75 -4.70
C TYR A 329 18.41 9.24 -4.46
N GLY A 330 17.67 9.53 -3.41
CA GLY A 330 17.56 10.86 -2.83
C GLY A 330 17.38 10.77 -1.32
N SER A 331 17.29 11.91 -0.68
CA SER A 331 17.04 11.98 0.76
C SER A 331 16.02 13.06 1.09
N SER A 332 15.27 12.86 2.16
CA SER A 332 14.39 13.87 2.72
C SER A 332 14.67 14.01 4.22
N ASN A 333 14.82 15.24 4.67
CA ASN A 333 14.99 15.56 6.09
C ASN A 333 13.76 16.26 6.67
N SER A 334 12.70 16.43 5.86
CA SER A 334 11.49 17.14 6.29
C SER A 334 10.32 16.20 6.47
N ASN A 335 9.61 16.36 7.57
CA ASN A 335 8.30 15.77 7.80
C ASN A 335 7.19 16.46 6.98
N ASN A 336 7.51 17.02 5.82
CA ASN A 336 6.58 17.72 4.95
C ASN A 336 5.58 16.77 4.25
N GLY A 337 5.53 15.50 4.67
CA GLY A 337 4.44 14.63 4.28
C GLY A 337 3.12 15.15 4.85
N ASN A 338 2.07 15.17 4.04
CA ASN A 338 0.70 15.32 4.48
C ASN A 338 0.53 14.52 5.77
N GLY A 339 -0.26 15.00 6.71
CA GLY A 339 -0.44 14.47 8.03
C GLY A 339 -0.53 12.94 8.20
N SER A 340 -0.88 12.13 7.16
CA SER A 340 -0.89 10.65 7.22
C SER A 340 0.49 10.04 7.43
N ALA A 341 1.54 10.74 7.01
CA ALA A 341 2.93 10.29 7.15
C ALA A 341 3.66 10.96 8.31
N GLN A 342 3.12 12.06 8.86
CA GLN A 342 3.72 12.78 9.97
C GLN A 342 3.90 11.87 11.20
N GLY A 343 5.09 11.93 11.80
CA GLY A 343 5.41 11.20 13.03
C GLY A 343 5.64 9.69 12.85
N ARG A 344 5.56 9.15 11.64
CA ARG A 344 5.77 7.71 11.40
C ARG A 344 7.19 7.33 11.02
N GLY A 345 8.07 8.32 10.78
CA GLY A 345 9.51 8.11 10.56
C GLY A 345 9.93 7.50 9.23
N TYR A 346 9.00 7.01 8.40
CA TYR A 346 9.33 6.34 7.14
C TYR A 346 9.40 7.28 5.92
N ASN A 347 9.10 8.55 6.11
CA ASN A 347 9.22 9.63 5.12
C ASN A 347 10.45 10.51 5.33
N VAL A 348 11.36 10.06 6.17
CA VAL A 348 12.64 10.74 6.48
C VAL A 348 13.80 9.79 6.16
N GLY A 349 14.88 10.33 5.63
CA GLY A 349 16.06 9.58 5.29
C GLY A 349 16.22 9.32 3.78
N ARG A 350 17.06 8.33 3.46
CA ARG A 350 17.34 7.95 2.08
C ARG A 350 16.18 7.19 1.46
N TRP A 351 15.80 7.54 0.22
CA TRP A 351 14.81 6.86 -0.59
C TRP A 351 15.38 6.45 -1.94
N TYR A 352 14.70 5.54 -2.62
CA TYR A 352 15.02 5.11 -3.97
C TYR A 352 13.80 5.22 -4.89
N ASN A 353 13.99 5.76 -6.11
CA ASN A 353 12.96 5.88 -7.13
C ASN A 353 13.04 4.71 -8.10
N PHE A 354 12.34 3.61 -7.79
CA PHE A 354 12.26 2.44 -8.67
C PHE A 354 11.63 2.76 -10.02
N TYR A 355 10.62 3.61 -10.05
CA TYR A 355 9.95 3.98 -11.29
C TYR A 355 10.90 4.73 -12.23
N GLY A 356 11.58 5.75 -11.75
CA GLY A 356 12.59 6.48 -12.52
C GLY A 356 13.72 5.57 -13.00
N ALA A 357 14.22 4.67 -12.15
CA ALA A 357 15.21 3.68 -12.54
C ALA A 357 14.71 2.74 -13.65
N ASN A 358 13.45 2.30 -13.60
CA ASN A 358 12.84 1.49 -14.66
C ASN A 358 12.67 2.28 -15.96
N LEU A 359 12.31 3.56 -15.88
CA LEU A 359 12.26 4.42 -17.06
C LEU A 359 13.62 4.57 -17.70
N GLN A 360 14.70 4.69 -16.91
CA GLN A 360 16.05 4.70 -17.47
C GLN A 360 16.38 3.37 -18.17
N ARG A 361 16.04 2.23 -17.61
CA ARG A 361 16.23 0.93 -18.27
C ARG A 361 15.53 0.85 -19.64
N ILE A 362 14.35 1.48 -19.74
CA ILE A 362 13.55 1.47 -20.99
C ILE A 362 14.01 2.55 -21.99
N TYR A 363 14.24 3.76 -21.50
CA TYR A 363 14.42 4.97 -22.34
C TYR A 363 15.84 5.55 -22.30
N ALA A 364 16.80 4.87 -21.67
CA ALA A 364 18.18 5.34 -21.71
C ALA A 364 18.64 5.49 -23.15
N GLN A 365 19.25 6.64 -23.44
CA GLN A 365 19.93 6.82 -24.73
C GLN A 365 21.15 5.92 -24.75
N PRO A 366 21.46 5.28 -25.90
CA PRO A 366 22.72 4.58 -26.03
C PRO A 366 23.87 5.52 -25.73
N CYS A 367 24.73 5.12 -24.82
CA CYS A 367 25.97 5.85 -24.58
C CYS A 367 26.87 5.64 -25.81
N ASP A 368 27.12 6.69 -26.58
CA ASP A 368 28.11 6.66 -27.66
C ASP A 368 29.54 6.57 -27.08
N ALA A 369 29.87 5.41 -26.51
CA ALA A 369 31.21 5.11 -25.98
C ALA A 369 32.29 5.05 -27.07
N GLY A 370 32.00 5.45 -28.29
CA GLY A 370 32.84 5.21 -29.47
C GLY A 370 33.39 6.39 -30.22
N LYS A 371 33.09 7.61 -29.85
CA LYS A 371 33.67 8.78 -30.53
C LYS A 371 34.76 9.44 -29.67
N THR A 372 35.96 8.81 -29.67
CA THR A 372 37.18 9.50 -29.25
C THR A 372 37.51 10.56 -30.33
N VAL A 373 37.35 11.81 -29.97
CA VAL A 373 37.96 12.92 -30.75
C VAL A 373 39.46 12.88 -30.49
N PRO A 374 40.30 12.79 -31.52
CA PRO A 374 41.76 12.81 -31.32
C PRO A 374 42.19 14.09 -30.59
N GLY A 375 42.83 13.96 -29.42
CA GLY A 375 43.30 15.06 -28.61
C GLY A 375 42.44 15.45 -27.40
N ALA A 376 41.37 14.72 -27.10
CA ALA A 376 40.59 14.92 -25.89
C ALA A 376 41.13 14.09 -24.71
N GLU A 377 41.08 14.67 -23.51
CA GLU A 377 41.36 14.03 -22.20
C GLU A 377 40.60 12.70 -22.03
N PRO A 378 41.06 11.80 -21.15
CA PRO A 378 40.49 10.44 -21.01
C PRO A 378 38.96 10.50 -20.81
N VAL A 379 38.29 9.71 -21.64
CA VAL A 379 36.82 9.58 -21.66
C VAL A 379 36.28 9.37 -20.24
N ILE A 380 35.57 10.35 -19.72
CA ILE A 380 34.75 10.18 -18.52
C ILE A 380 33.83 9.02 -18.81
N PRO A 381 33.81 7.95 -17.96
CA PRO A 381 32.85 6.89 -18.12
C PRO A 381 31.44 7.50 -18.22
N CYS A 382 30.67 7.08 -19.18
CA CYS A 382 29.33 7.63 -19.45
C CYS A 382 28.66 8.11 -18.18
N ALA A 383 28.36 9.41 -18.10
CA ALA A 383 27.53 9.96 -17.03
C ALA A 383 26.25 9.14 -16.93
N PRO A 384 25.61 9.02 -15.74
CA PRO A 384 24.39 8.26 -15.59
C PRO A 384 23.44 8.65 -16.73
N GLN A 385 23.03 7.66 -17.51
CA GLN A 385 22.32 7.89 -18.78
C GLN A 385 21.07 8.69 -18.47
N VAL A 386 20.93 9.85 -19.07
CA VAL A 386 19.76 10.70 -18.91
C VAL A 386 18.58 10.00 -19.60
N ILE A 387 17.45 9.92 -18.92
CA ILE A 387 16.19 9.46 -19.51
C ILE A 387 15.92 10.34 -20.72
N ASP A 388 15.56 9.72 -21.86
CA ASP A 388 14.95 10.46 -22.97
C ASP A 388 13.55 10.93 -22.52
N ALA A 389 13.52 12.11 -21.90
CA ALA A 389 12.31 12.69 -21.31
C ALA A 389 11.20 12.83 -22.38
N LYS A 390 11.58 13.18 -23.62
CA LYS A 390 10.62 13.35 -24.72
C LYS A 390 9.93 12.03 -25.08
N ARG A 391 10.68 10.93 -25.17
CA ARG A 391 10.08 9.60 -25.44
C ARG A 391 9.17 9.16 -24.30
N TRP A 392 9.54 9.42 -23.05
CA TRP A 392 8.67 9.12 -21.91
C TRP A 392 7.40 9.97 -21.96
N GLN A 393 7.51 11.27 -22.21
CA GLN A 393 6.35 12.17 -22.31
C GLN A 393 5.39 11.74 -23.41
N GLU A 394 5.89 11.44 -24.60
CA GLU A 394 5.07 10.93 -25.71
C GLU A 394 4.34 9.63 -25.32
N HIS A 395 5.03 8.72 -24.65
CA HIS A 395 4.42 7.47 -24.20
C HIS A 395 3.35 7.71 -23.12
N ALA A 396 3.60 8.63 -22.19
CA ALA A 396 2.62 9.01 -21.15
C ALA A 396 1.36 9.62 -21.78
N LEU A 397 1.49 10.47 -22.80
CA LEU A 397 0.38 11.04 -23.54
C LEU A 397 -0.38 9.98 -24.34
N ASP A 398 0.33 9.04 -24.97
CA ASP A 398 -0.28 7.91 -25.67
C ASP A 398 -1.11 7.04 -24.73
N ARG A 399 -0.59 6.72 -23.54
CA ARG A 399 -1.34 6.01 -22.50
C ARG A 399 -2.61 6.73 -22.11
N LEU A 400 -2.51 8.01 -21.74
CA LEU A 400 -3.65 8.83 -21.36
C LEU A 400 -4.76 8.73 -22.40
N GLN A 401 -4.44 9.03 -23.66
CA GLN A 401 -5.41 9.04 -24.73
C GLN A 401 -5.94 7.63 -25.08
N ALA A 402 -5.07 6.61 -25.11
CA ALA A 402 -5.48 5.24 -25.42
C ALA A 402 -6.40 4.64 -24.34
N TRP A 403 -6.22 5.03 -23.08
CA TRP A 403 -7.06 4.60 -21.97
C TRP A 403 -8.36 5.42 -21.84
N GLY A 404 -8.57 6.38 -22.71
CA GLY A 404 -9.79 7.20 -22.75
C GLY A 404 -9.74 8.46 -21.91
N PHE A 405 -8.60 8.78 -21.29
CA PHE A 405 -8.39 10.06 -20.62
C PHE A 405 -8.09 11.16 -21.64
N ASN A 406 -8.48 12.38 -21.30
CA ASN A 406 -8.32 13.55 -22.16
C ASN A 406 -7.83 14.79 -21.41
N THR A 407 -7.37 14.63 -20.16
CA THR A 407 -6.89 15.75 -19.33
C THR A 407 -5.70 15.31 -18.50
N ILE A 408 -4.62 16.10 -18.52
CA ILE A 408 -3.51 15.99 -17.58
C ILE A 408 -3.91 16.73 -16.31
N GLY A 409 -4.00 16.00 -15.19
CA GLY A 409 -4.48 16.52 -13.91
C GLY A 409 -3.38 17.15 -13.07
N ASN A 410 -3.74 17.49 -11.84
CA ASN A 410 -2.87 18.17 -10.87
C ASN A 410 -1.63 17.33 -10.52
N TRP A 411 -0.54 17.99 -10.08
CA TRP A 411 0.76 17.38 -9.72
C TRP A 411 1.45 16.59 -10.84
N SER A 412 1.00 16.72 -12.06
CA SER A 412 1.68 16.14 -13.22
C SER A 412 2.93 16.94 -13.58
N ASP A 413 3.83 16.31 -14.34
CA ASP A 413 5.02 16.98 -14.85
C ASP A 413 4.62 18.21 -15.67
N PRO A 414 5.08 19.43 -15.30
CA PRO A 414 4.75 20.65 -16.02
C PRO A 414 5.10 20.62 -17.50
N GLU A 415 6.15 19.92 -17.89
CA GLU A 415 6.56 19.82 -19.28
C GLU A 415 5.55 19.06 -20.13
N LEU A 416 4.75 18.16 -19.55
CA LEU A 416 3.63 17.54 -20.24
C LEU A 416 2.59 18.57 -20.69
N GLY A 417 2.46 19.71 -20.03
CA GLY A 417 1.58 20.81 -20.45
C GLY A 417 2.02 21.51 -21.74
N LEU A 418 3.26 21.31 -22.19
CA LEU A 418 3.78 21.86 -23.45
C LEU A 418 3.36 21.08 -24.69
N ASN A 419 2.62 19.95 -24.52
CA ASN A 419 2.07 19.19 -25.62
C ASN A 419 0.92 19.96 -26.30
N ASP A 420 0.59 19.60 -27.54
CA ASP A 420 -0.45 20.24 -28.33
C ASP A 420 -1.71 19.36 -28.53
N ARG A 421 -1.83 18.22 -27.84
CA ARG A 421 -2.89 17.21 -28.07
C ARG A 421 -3.70 16.81 -26.84
N VAL A 422 -3.17 16.97 -25.63
CA VAL A 422 -3.89 16.66 -24.39
C VAL A 422 -3.99 17.91 -23.53
N PRO A 423 -5.19 18.39 -23.25
CA PRO A 423 -5.39 19.51 -22.32
C PRO A 423 -4.81 19.22 -20.94
N TYR A 424 -4.41 20.25 -20.23
CA TYR A 424 -3.85 20.12 -18.88
C TYR A 424 -4.48 21.10 -17.90
N THR A 425 -4.39 20.77 -16.62
CA THR A 425 -4.74 21.67 -15.52
C THR A 425 -3.50 22.43 -15.06
N LEU A 426 -3.62 23.71 -14.90
CA LEU A 426 -2.60 24.56 -14.29
C LEU A 426 -2.98 24.85 -12.85
N PRO A 427 -2.27 24.29 -11.84
CA PRO A 427 -2.51 24.64 -10.44
C PRO A 427 -2.17 26.10 -10.17
N LEU A 428 -3.08 26.83 -9.54
CA LEU A 428 -2.86 28.20 -9.11
C LEU A 428 -2.62 28.24 -7.61
N SER A 429 -1.52 28.88 -7.18
CA SER A 429 -1.31 29.20 -5.77
C SER A 429 -1.99 30.53 -5.47
N ILE A 430 -3.16 30.47 -4.83
CA ILE A 430 -3.91 31.66 -4.41
C ILE A 430 -3.41 32.02 -3.00
N VAL A 431 -2.54 33.02 -2.91
CA VAL A 431 -1.97 33.49 -1.65
C VAL A 431 -2.48 34.90 -1.36
N GLY A 432 -3.03 35.12 -0.16
CA GLY A 432 -3.53 36.42 0.25
C GLY A 432 -4.01 36.41 1.70
N ASP A 433 -4.29 37.59 2.22
CA ASP A 433 -4.85 37.81 3.55
C ASP A 433 -6.39 37.83 3.45
N TYR A 434 -6.99 36.69 3.21
CA TYR A 434 -8.44 36.49 3.15
C TYR A 434 -8.90 35.54 4.24
N ALA A 435 -10.17 35.60 4.60
CA ALA A 435 -10.77 34.72 5.58
C ALA A 435 -10.74 33.27 5.10
N SER A 436 -10.56 32.33 6.03
CA SER A 436 -10.66 30.90 5.77
C SER A 436 -11.57 30.25 6.81
N ILE A 437 -12.30 29.23 6.36
CA ILE A 437 -13.15 28.39 7.19
C ILE A 437 -12.36 27.19 7.61
N SER A 438 -12.28 26.96 8.92
CA SER A 438 -11.56 25.82 9.50
C SER A 438 -12.49 25.01 10.39
N THR A 439 -12.35 23.68 10.34
CA THR A 439 -13.02 22.77 11.26
C THR A 439 -12.16 22.44 12.49
N GLY A 440 -10.94 22.99 12.56
CA GLY A 440 -9.95 22.72 13.63
C GLY A 440 -9.06 21.51 13.36
N SER A 441 -9.30 20.77 12.27
CA SER A 441 -8.46 19.64 11.84
C SER A 441 -8.28 19.60 10.32
N ASP A 442 -7.90 20.74 9.77
CA ASP A 442 -7.79 20.94 8.33
C ASP A 442 -6.52 20.27 7.81
N TRP A 443 -6.69 19.16 7.13
CA TRP A 443 -5.60 18.37 6.57
C TRP A 443 -4.83 19.07 5.44
N TRP A 444 -5.55 19.83 4.63
CA TRP A 444 -5.03 20.57 3.47
C TRP A 444 -4.94 22.08 3.71
N GLY A 445 -5.18 22.53 4.94
CA GLY A 445 -5.35 23.92 5.30
C GLY A 445 -6.82 24.35 5.36
N GLY A 446 -7.07 25.52 5.90
CA GLY A 446 -8.41 26.08 5.95
C GLY A 446 -8.96 26.34 4.56
N MET A 447 -10.27 26.08 4.36
CA MET A 447 -10.95 26.36 3.11
C MET A 447 -11.09 27.89 2.95
N PRO A 448 -10.61 28.50 1.85
CA PRO A 448 -10.83 29.93 1.62
C PRO A 448 -12.31 30.29 1.64
N ASP A 449 -12.64 31.44 2.21
CA ASP A 449 -13.99 32.00 2.11
C ASP A 449 -14.18 32.66 0.72
N PRO A 450 -14.96 32.04 -0.20
CA PRO A 450 -15.15 32.57 -1.54
C PRO A 450 -15.95 33.90 -1.58
N PHE A 451 -16.59 34.27 -0.47
CA PHE A 451 -17.33 35.53 -0.33
C PHE A 451 -16.47 36.68 0.22
N ASP A 452 -15.25 36.38 0.70
CA ASP A 452 -14.31 37.45 1.06
C ASP A 452 -13.78 38.12 -0.22
N PRO A 453 -13.99 39.44 -0.42
CA PRO A 453 -13.51 40.13 -1.63
C PRO A 453 -11.98 40.06 -1.80
N ARG A 454 -11.24 39.89 -0.72
CA ARG A 454 -9.79 39.71 -0.77
C ARG A 454 -9.37 38.36 -1.41
N PHE A 455 -10.22 37.33 -1.28
CA PHE A 455 -10.00 36.06 -1.99
C PHE A 455 -10.18 36.25 -3.50
N ALA A 456 -11.20 36.98 -3.95
CA ALA A 456 -11.39 37.29 -5.36
C ALA A 456 -10.18 38.07 -5.92
N MET A 457 -9.68 39.09 -5.22
CA MET A 457 -8.49 39.84 -5.61
C MET A 457 -7.25 38.98 -5.68
N ALA A 458 -7.05 38.04 -4.71
CA ALA A 458 -5.95 37.09 -4.71
C ALA A 458 -6.01 36.13 -5.91
N THR A 459 -7.22 35.66 -6.23
CA THR A 459 -7.48 34.81 -7.40
C THR A 459 -7.18 35.51 -8.71
N GLU A 460 -7.66 36.75 -8.88
CA GLU A 460 -7.37 37.59 -10.07
C GLU A 460 -5.84 37.78 -10.26
N ARG A 461 -5.13 38.02 -9.17
CA ARG A 461 -3.67 38.12 -9.18
C ARG A 461 -3.01 36.81 -9.61
N ALA A 462 -3.42 35.67 -9.05
CA ALA A 462 -2.89 34.36 -9.41
C ALA A 462 -3.11 34.05 -10.90
N VAL A 463 -4.31 34.32 -11.42
CA VAL A 463 -4.63 34.17 -12.86
C VAL A 463 -3.77 35.10 -13.73
N ALA A 464 -3.61 36.34 -13.32
CA ALA A 464 -2.75 37.29 -14.07
C ALA A 464 -1.29 36.87 -14.09
N MET A 465 -0.78 36.29 -13.01
CA MET A 465 0.58 35.72 -12.94
C MET A 465 0.72 34.50 -13.85
N ALA A 466 -0.25 33.59 -13.84
CA ALA A 466 -0.26 32.43 -14.73
C ALA A 466 -0.24 32.84 -16.21
N LYS A 467 -0.99 33.85 -16.58
CA LYS A 467 -1.04 34.42 -17.93
C LYS A 467 0.32 34.98 -18.40
N ARG A 468 1.12 35.52 -17.49
CA ARG A 468 2.43 36.12 -17.82
C ARG A 468 3.57 35.10 -17.91
N GLY A 469 3.33 33.83 -17.52
CA GLY A 469 4.38 32.82 -17.45
C GLY A 469 5.48 33.11 -16.43
N SER A 470 5.21 34.00 -15.46
CA SER A 470 6.21 34.58 -14.56
C SER A 470 6.28 33.91 -13.20
N ASN A 471 5.95 32.63 -13.08
CA ASN A 471 5.88 31.95 -11.80
C ASN A 471 7.21 31.48 -11.23
N GLY A 472 8.34 32.01 -11.70
CA GLY A 472 9.65 31.59 -11.21
C GLY A 472 10.00 30.12 -11.48
N SER A 473 9.11 29.37 -12.10
CA SER A 473 9.27 27.96 -12.43
C SER A 473 9.96 27.69 -13.77
N GLY A 474 10.40 28.74 -14.47
CA GLY A 474 11.03 28.60 -15.79
C GLY A 474 10.11 28.14 -16.93
N MET A 475 8.80 28.10 -16.70
CA MET A 475 7.84 27.75 -17.75
C MET A 475 7.76 28.83 -18.83
N PRO A 476 7.81 28.46 -20.12
CA PRO A 476 7.61 29.39 -21.22
C PRO A 476 6.19 29.99 -21.20
N PRO A 477 5.97 31.18 -21.78
CA PRO A 477 4.67 31.82 -21.80
C PRO A 477 3.65 30.98 -22.55
N HIS A 478 2.54 30.64 -21.90
CA HIS A 478 1.47 29.78 -22.43
C HIS A 478 0.58 30.49 -23.46
N GLN A 479 1.17 31.15 -24.45
CA GLN A 479 0.44 31.98 -25.38
C GLN A 479 -0.39 31.23 -26.45
N SER A 480 -0.26 29.91 -26.57
CA SER A 480 -0.89 29.16 -27.67
C SER A 480 -1.42 27.77 -27.30
N LEU A 481 -1.38 27.34 -26.04
CA LEU A 481 -1.82 25.98 -25.67
C LEU A 481 -3.20 26.00 -24.98
N PRO A 482 -4.05 25.03 -25.28
CA PRO A 482 -5.37 24.92 -24.64
C PRO A 482 -5.23 24.50 -23.18
N VAL A 483 -5.31 25.47 -22.27
CA VAL A 483 -5.26 25.25 -20.81
C VAL A 483 -6.68 25.09 -20.29
N LEU A 484 -6.93 24.03 -19.56
CA LEU A 484 -8.10 23.89 -18.69
C LEU A 484 -7.68 24.32 -17.29
N MET A 485 -8.17 25.48 -16.82
CA MET A 485 -7.88 25.95 -15.47
C MET A 485 -8.84 25.30 -14.48
N LEU A 486 -8.29 24.76 -13.38
CA LEU A 486 -9.02 24.50 -12.14
C LEU A 486 -8.45 25.45 -11.07
N VAL A 487 -9.35 26.11 -10.36
CA VAL A 487 -9.04 26.98 -9.21
C VAL A 487 -9.07 26.12 -7.95
#